data_c123a240f5b0803ad84931feccf5214a
#
_entry.id   c123a240f5b0803ad84931feccf5214a
#
_cell.length_a   1.000
_cell.length_b   1.000
_cell.length_c   1.000
_cell.angle_alpha   90.00
_cell.angle_beta   90.00
_cell.angle_gamma   90.00
#
_symmetry.space_group_name_H-M   'P 1'
#
loop_
_entity.id
_entity.type
_entity.pdbx_description
1 polymer ?
#
loop_
_entity_poly.entity_id
_entity_poly.type
_entity_poly.pdbx_seq_one_letter_code
_entity_poly.pdbx_strand_id
1 'polypeptide(L)'
;MVALEPHIREWTNRLIDKVIDDGECDFVRSISSALPVSVFMQMMGLPLDRLEEFREWVDGAFQATDTEERMQLYGKIVGFMSTLIHARMEKREDDIISRLLDSEVGGRPVSFEEVQGMCLLLFIAGLDTVVNAMSFGVRHLADDPALQVRFKTEPTVILTAVEEFLRRYAFTNTCRIVTRDADYGGVHFQQGDMVFLALALAGLDERTTPDPLRFDADRKGLAHKTFGGGPHQCAGRHLARIELRILFEELAKRTVNLRLKAGAAPTFRAGFVMAVESLPVEFDAA
;
A
#
# COMPACT_ATOMS: atom_id res chain seq x y z
N MET A 1 -13.30 8.97 1.51
CA MET A 1 -12.53 8.34 0.40
C MET A 1 -12.60 9.20 -0.86
N VAL A 2 -13.77 9.45 -1.46
CA VAL A 2 -13.90 10.29 -2.67
C VAL A 2 -13.31 11.70 -2.48
N ALA A 3 -13.42 12.28 -1.30
CA ALA A 3 -12.84 13.59 -0.98
C ALA A 3 -11.29 13.63 -1.06
N LEU A 4 -10.61 12.48 -1.02
CA LEU A 4 -9.15 12.40 -1.15
C LEU A 4 -8.68 12.31 -2.62
N GLU A 5 -9.55 11.98 -3.57
CA GLU A 5 -9.15 11.82 -4.99
C GLU A 5 -8.45 13.05 -5.57
N PRO A 6 -8.94 14.30 -5.36
CA PRO A 6 -8.24 15.47 -5.88
C PRO A 6 -6.81 15.60 -5.33
N HIS A 7 -6.63 15.35 -4.04
CA HIS A 7 -5.32 15.39 -3.39
C HIS A 7 -4.38 14.30 -3.93
N ILE A 8 -4.86 13.05 -4.04
CA ILE A 8 -4.09 11.93 -4.59
C ILE A 8 -3.63 12.27 -6.02
N ARG A 9 -4.54 12.80 -6.85
CA ARG A 9 -4.24 13.17 -8.23
C ARG A 9 -3.23 14.32 -8.31
N GLU A 10 -3.39 15.34 -7.51
CA GLU A 10 -2.47 16.46 -7.43
C GLU A 10 -1.06 15.98 -7.04
N TRP A 11 -0.94 15.17 -5.99
CA TRP A 11 0.36 14.63 -5.56
C TRP A 11 0.96 13.69 -6.57
N THR A 12 0.16 12.83 -7.21
CA THR A 12 0.64 11.96 -8.29
C THR A 12 1.26 12.80 -9.41
N ASN A 13 0.58 13.85 -9.85
CA ASN A 13 1.09 14.73 -10.88
C ASN A 13 2.35 15.48 -10.46
N ARG A 14 2.40 16.02 -9.25
CA ARG A 14 3.61 16.68 -8.70
C ARG A 14 4.81 15.74 -8.65
N LEU A 15 4.61 14.47 -8.34
CA LEU A 15 5.70 13.48 -8.30
C LEU A 15 6.16 13.11 -9.71
N ILE A 16 5.25 12.96 -10.65
CA ILE A 16 5.58 12.73 -12.07
C ILE A 16 6.32 13.95 -12.63
N ASP A 17 5.89 15.20 -12.33
CA ASP A 17 6.54 16.43 -12.77
C ASP A 17 8.03 16.51 -12.39
N LYS A 18 8.41 15.90 -11.26
CA LYS A 18 9.81 15.90 -10.81
C LYS A 18 10.75 15.05 -11.67
N VAL A 19 10.20 14.10 -12.42
CA VAL A 19 10.99 13.09 -13.15
C VAL A 19 10.69 13.05 -14.65
N ILE A 20 9.65 13.76 -15.10
CA ILE A 20 9.17 13.66 -16.48
C ILE A 20 10.19 14.16 -17.49
N ASP A 21 10.91 15.24 -17.17
CA ASP A 21 11.91 15.83 -18.06
C ASP A 21 13.21 15.01 -18.08
N ASP A 22 13.51 14.26 -17.03
CA ASP A 22 14.67 13.36 -16.95
C ASP A 22 14.46 12.10 -17.81
N GLY A 23 13.20 11.69 -18.05
CA GLY A 23 12.84 10.50 -18.82
C GLY A 23 13.18 9.18 -18.13
N GLU A 24 13.67 9.23 -16.89
CA GLU A 24 14.04 8.07 -16.08
C GLU A 24 13.97 8.36 -14.58
N CYS A 25 13.73 7.33 -13.78
CA CYS A 25 13.84 7.44 -12.32
C CYS A 25 13.94 6.06 -11.65
N ASP A 26 14.30 6.04 -10.38
CA ASP A 26 13.91 4.94 -9.50
C ASP A 26 12.48 5.21 -9.04
N PHE A 27 11.53 4.43 -9.58
CA PHE A 27 10.10 4.62 -9.34
C PHE A 27 9.73 4.49 -7.86
N VAL A 28 10.41 3.60 -7.12
CA VAL A 28 10.15 3.43 -5.67
C VAL A 28 10.50 4.71 -4.94
N ARG A 29 11.69 5.24 -5.14
CA ARG A 29 12.18 6.42 -4.42
C ARG A 29 11.47 7.69 -4.85
N SER A 30 11.21 7.84 -6.14
CA SER A 30 10.71 9.09 -6.70
C SER A 30 9.20 9.25 -6.58
N ILE A 31 8.43 8.15 -6.66
CA ILE A 31 6.97 8.23 -6.77
C ILE A 31 6.29 7.37 -5.70
N SER A 32 6.50 6.04 -5.71
CA SER A 32 5.63 5.17 -4.92
C SER A 32 5.82 5.29 -3.41
N SER A 33 7.02 5.66 -2.91
CA SER A 33 7.21 5.87 -1.47
C SER A 33 6.64 7.21 -0.99
N ALA A 34 6.58 8.24 -1.84
CA ALA A 34 6.11 9.56 -1.43
C ALA A 34 4.58 9.70 -1.45
N LEU A 35 3.91 9.05 -2.42
CA LEU A 35 2.47 9.23 -2.63
C LEU A 35 1.63 8.74 -1.45
N PRO A 36 1.77 7.50 -0.93
CA PRO A 36 0.99 7.05 0.22
C PRO A 36 1.26 7.86 1.49
N VAL A 37 2.51 8.31 1.69
CA VAL A 37 2.85 9.17 2.84
C VAL A 37 2.09 10.49 2.77
N SER A 38 2.02 11.14 1.59
CA SER A 38 1.27 12.39 1.41
C SER A 38 -0.22 12.21 1.70
N VAL A 39 -0.80 11.11 1.24
CA VAL A 39 -2.22 10.78 1.46
C VAL A 39 -2.49 10.50 2.94
N PHE A 40 -1.61 9.76 3.59
CA PHE A 40 -1.69 9.51 5.03
C PHE A 40 -1.61 10.82 5.83
N MET A 41 -0.65 11.68 5.52
CA MET A 41 -0.50 12.98 6.18
C MET A 41 -1.75 13.84 6.03
N GLN A 42 -2.31 13.92 4.83
CA GLN A 42 -3.56 14.63 4.58
C GLN A 42 -4.72 14.06 5.42
N MET A 43 -4.83 12.74 5.50
CA MET A 43 -5.88 12.06 6.25
C MET A 43 -5.76 12.27 7.75
N MET A 44 -4.53 12.36 8.25
CA MET A 44 -4.21 12.59 9.68
C MET A 44 -4.19 14.07 10.06
N GLY A 45 -4.39 14.99 9.13
CA GLY A 45 -4.30 16.44 9.36
C GLY A 45 -2.87 16.90 9.68
N LEU A 46 -1.85 16.26 9.06
CA LEU A 46 -0.44 16.58 9.28
C LEU A 46 0.07 17.62 8.29
N PRO A 47 1.06 18.44 8.69
CA PRO A 47 1.66 19.44 7.81
C PRO A 47 2.47 18.78 6.69
N LEU A 48 2.08 19.02 5.43
CA LEU A 48 2.68 18.38 4.25
C LEU A 48 4.10 18.87 3.93
N ASP A 49 4.52 19.99 4.51
CA ASP A 49 5.90 20.50 4.45
C ASP A 49 6.91 19.62 5.22
N ARG A 50 6.43 18.72 6.09
CA ARG A 50 7.23 17.73 6.81
C ARG A 50 7.24 16.35 6.12
N LEU A 51 6.84 16.25 4.86
CA LEU A 51 6.72 14.98 4.13
C LEU A 51 8.01 14.16 4.16
N GLU A 52 9.16 14.79 3.89
CA GLU A 52 10.44 14.09 3.84
C GLU A 52 10.85 13.53 5.21
N GLU A 53 10.59 14.27 6.28
CA GLU A 53 10.85 13.81 7.64
C GLU A 53 10.02 12.56 7.99
N PHE A 54 8.73 12.53 7.60
CA PHE A 54 7.88 11.37 7.81
C PHE A 54 8.30 10.18 6.94
N ARG A 55 8.75 10.43 5.71
CA ARG A 55 9.33 9.39 4.85
C ARG A 55 10.55 8.76 5.50
N GLU A 56 11.48 9.56 6.02
CA GLU A 56 12.67 9.07 6.71
C GLU A 56 12.32 8.19 7.92
N TRP A 57 11.31 8.57 8.69
CA TRP A 57 10.86 7.75 9.84
C TRP A 57 10.27 6.41 9.37
N VAL A 58 9.45 6.45 8.30
CA VAL A 58 8.82 5.25 7.72
C VAL A 58 9.87 4.32 7.14
N ASP A 59 10.68 4.84 6.24
CA ASP A 59 11.70 4.06 5.54
C ASP A 59 12.70 3.47 6.56
N GLY A 60 13.13 4.28 7.52
CA GLY A 60 13.99 3.82 8.60
C GLY A 60 13.35 2.72 9.44
N ALA A 61 12.09 2.86 9.86
CA ALA A 61 11.41 1.86 10.68
C ALA A 61 11.21 0.52 9.94
N PHE A 62 10.98 0.55 8.63
CA PHE A 62 10.82 -0.66 7.81
C PHE A 62 12.15 -1.30 7.37
N GLN A 63 13.21 -0.48 7.19
CA GLN A 63 14.52 -0.95 6.72
C GLN A 63 15.50 -1.27 7.85
N ALA A 64 15.26 -0.77 9.08
CA ALA A 64 16.14 -1.04 10.21
C ALA A 64 16.31 -2.55 10.44
N THR A 65 17.54 -3.00 10.39
CA THR A 65 17.94 -4.39 10.72
C THR A 65 18.16 -4.56 12.22
N ASP A 66 18.54 -3.47 12.90
CA ASP A 66 18.69 -3.45 14.34
C ASP A 66 17.35 -3.20 15.03
N THR A 67 17.06 -4.00 16.06
CA THR A 67 15.83 -3.91 16.84
C THR A 67 15.78 -2.62 17.67
N GLU A 68 16.91 -2.17 18.22
CA GLU A 68 16.96 -0.95 19.05
C GLU A 68 16.71 0.30 18.19
N GLU A 69 17.35 0.41 17.02
CA GLU A 69 17.11 1.48 16.07
C GLU A 69 15.62 1.53 15.65
N ARG A 70 15.06 0.37 15.31
CA ARG A 70 13.63 0.25 14.94
C ARG A 70 12.73 0.73 16.08
N MET A 71 12.99 0.31 17.31
CA MET A 71 12.20 0.74 18.47
C MET A 71 12.31 2.23 18.75
N GLN A 72 13.47 2.85 18.53
CA GLN A 72 13.65 4.30 18.66
C GLN A 72 12.81 5.06 17.62
N LEU A 73 12.78 4.59 16.36
CA LEU A 73 11.96 5.20 15.31
C LEU A 73 10.45 5.05 15.59
N TYR A 74 10.01 3.87 16.03
CA TYR A 74 8.63 3.71 16.50
C TYR A 74 8.31 4.60 17.69
N GLY A 75 9.23 4.77 18.62
CA GLY A 75 9.08 5.69 19.76
C GLY A 75 8.86 7.14 19.32
N LYS A 76 9.58 7.61 18.30
CA LYS A 76 9.38 8.96 17.71
C LYS A 76 7.98 9.09 17.09
N ILE A 77 7.56 8.10 16.32
CA ILE A 77 6.24 8.08 15.67
C ILE A 77 5.13 8.10 16.73
N VAL A 78 5.21 7.22 17.73
CA VAL A 78 4.23 7.14 18.82
C VAL A 78 4.18 8.44 19.62
N GLY A 79 5.34 9.04 19.96
CA GLY A 79 5.42 10.31 20.67
C GLY A 79 4.77 11.46 19.87
N PHE A 80 5.05 11.52 18.58
CA PHE A 80 4.44 12.51 17.71
C PHE A 80 2.90 12.32 17.60
N MET A 81 2.42 11.09 17.41
CA MET A 81 0.99 10.79 17.37
C MET A 81 0.30 11.14 18.67
N SER A 82 0.94 10.86 19.83
CA SER A 82 0.40 11.24 21.14
C SER A 82 0.20 12.74 21.24
N THR A 83 1.18 13.53 20.82
CA THR A 83 1.08 15.01 20.83
C THR A 83 -0.09 15.47 19.97
N LEU A 84 -0.25 14.89 18.80
CA LEU A 84 -1.34 15.23 17.88
C LEU A 84 -2.71 14.84 18.45
N ILE A 85 -2.83 13.65 19.05
CA ILE A 85 -4.08 13.20 19.68
C ILE A 85 -4.48 14.16 20.81
N HIS A 86 -3.53 14.57 21.70
CA HIS A 86 -3.81 15.55 22.74
C HIS A 86 -4.32 16.88 22.17
N ALA A 87 -3.67 17.38 21.11
CA ALA A 87 -4.15 18.61 20.45
C ALA A 87 -5.57 18.45 19.90
N ARG A 88 -5.94 17.27 19.37
CA ARG A 88 -7.30 16.99 18.90
C ARG A 88 -8.31 16.74 20.03
N MET A 89 -7.84 16.33 21.20
CA MET A 89 -8.70 16.28 22.40
C MET A 89 -9.12 17.69 22.85
N GLU A 90 -8.19 18.65 22.75
CA GLU A 90 -8.49 20.06 23.08
C GLU A 90 -9.34 20.73 21.98
N LYS A 91 -8.99 20.49 20.71
CA LYS A 91 -9.67 21.07 19.54
C LYS A 91 -9.79 20.08 18.42
N ARG A 92 -11.02 19.68 18.08
CA ARG A 92 -11.33 18.83 16.92
C ARG A 92 -11.01 19.56 15.62
N GLU A 93 -10.52 18.78 14.63
CA GLU A 93 -10.32 19.25 13.26
C GLU A 93 -10.95 18.26 12.27
N ASP A 94 -10.95 18.56 10.98
CA ASP A 94 -11.52 17.66 9.96
C ASP A 94 -10.46 16.62 9.54
N ASP A 95 -10.13 15.72 10.48
CA ASP A 95 -9.17 14.65 10.29
C ASP A 95 -9.67 13.32 10.89
N ILE A 96 -8.95 12.25 10.62
CA ILE A 96 -9.31 10.92 11.11
C ILE A 96 -9.14 10.79 12.62
N ILE A 97 -8.19 11.51 13.22
CA ILE A 97 -7.94 11.47 14.68
C ILE A 97 -9.15 12.01 15.42
N SER A 98 -9.66 13.16 14.99
CA SER A 98 -10.87 13.76 15.56
C SER A 98 -12.07 12.83 15.46
N ARG A 99 -12.22 12.16 14.30
CA ARG A 99 -13.31 11.18 14.09
C ARG A 99 -13.16 9.94 14.96
N LEU A 100 -11.93 9.45 15.18
CA LEU A 100 -11.67 8.35 16.10
C LEU A 100 -11.99 8.71 17.53
N LEU A 101 -11.61 9.91 17.98
CA LEU A 101 -11.92 10.43 19.31
C LEU A 101 -13.42 10.56 19.58
N ASP A 102 -14.22 10.79 18.54
CA ASP A 102 -15.68 10.91 18.62
C ASP A 102 -16.41 9.57 18.39
N SER A 103 -15.66 8.46 18.22
CA SER A 103 -16.23 7.14 18.01
C SER A 103 -16.48 6.39 19.30
N GLU A 104 -17.26 5.30 19.21
CA GLU A 104 -17.57 4.41 20.33
C GLU A 104 -17.18 2.96 20.01
N VAL A 105 -16.74 2.25 21.03
CA VAL A 105 -16.47 0.81 20.99
C VAL A 105 -17.24 0.13 22.12
N GLY A 106 -18.13 -0.81 21.76
CA GLY A 106 -18.92 -1.53 22.73
C GLY A 106 -19.87 -0.63 23.55
N GLY A 107 -20.35 0.48 22.99
CA GLY A 107 -21.24 1.45 23.63
C GLY A 107 -20.55 2.37 24.63
N ARG A 108 -19.23 2.49 24.60
CA ARG A 108 -18.45 3.47 25.36
C ARG A 108 -17.55 4.30 24.45
N PRO A 109 -17.21 5.54 24.81
CA PRO A 109 -16.20 6.31 24.09
C PRO A 109 -14.86 5.55 23.98
N VAL A 110 -14.16 5.74 22.86
CA VAL A 110 -12.82 5.18 22.63
C VAL A 110 -11.83 5.85 23.59
N SER A 111 -10.93 5.07 24.22
CA SER A 111 -9.91 5.62 25.09
C SER A 111 -8.75 6.23 24.30
N PHE A 112 -7.92 7.04 24.99
CA PHE A 112 -6.71 7.60 24.40
C PHE A 112 -5.79 6.50 23.84
N GLU A 113 -5.56 5.44 24.60
CA GLU A 113 -4.69 4.31 24.22
C GLU A 113 -5.25 3.56 23.01
N GLU A 114 -6.57 3.43 22.91
CA GLU A 114 -7.23 2.83 21.74
C GLU A 114 -7.04 3.70 20.50
N VAL A 115 -7.24 5.03 20.60
CA VAL A 115 -6.99 5.95 19.49
C VAL A 115 -5.52 5.93 19.09
N GLN A 116 -4.59 5.93 20.05
CA GLN A 116 -3.16 5.84 19.79
C GLN A 116 -2.80 4.53 19.05
N GLY A 117 -3.33 3.40 19.50
CA GLY A 117 -3.15 2.11 18.84
C GLY A 117 -3.71 2.09 17.42
N MET A 118 -4.89 2.68 17.19
CA MET A 118 -5.49 2.80 15.87
C MET A 118 -4.66 3.69 14.94
N CYS A 119 -4.16 4.84 15.42
CA CYS A 119 -3.30 5.73 14.66
C CYS A 119 -1.98 5.05 14.28
N LEU A 120 -1.35 4.34 15.22
CA LEU A 120 -0.13 3.57 14.96
C LEU A 120 -0.37 2.45 13.95
N LEU A 121 -1.49 1.73 14.05
CA LEU A 121 -1.86 0.70 13.09
C LEU A 121 -2.06 1.28 11.69
N LEU A 122 -2.76 2.40 11.57
CA LEU A 122 -2.96 3.08 10.29
C LEU A 122 -1.63 3.53 9.67
N PHE A 123 -0.73 4.04 10.51
CA PHE A 123 0.61 4.44 10.08
C PHE A 123 1.40 3.25 9.53
N ILE A 124 1.52 2.17 10.30
CA ILE A 124 2.31 0.99 9.89
C ILE A 124 1.69 0.30 8.66
N ALA A 125 0.38 0.10 8.67
CA ALA A 125 -0.30 -0.69 7.65
C ALA A 125 -0.53 0.06 6.33
N GLY A 126 -0.62 1.40 6.37
CA GLY A 126 -1.04 2.21 5.23
C GLY A 126 0.11 2.64 4.31
N LEU A 127 1.34 2.65 4.78
CA LEU A 127 2.44 3.28 4.04
C LEU A 127 3.20 2.29 3.16
N ASP A 128 3.81 1.26 3.73
CA ASP A 128 4.65 0.31 2.98
C ASP A 128 3.85 -0.57 2.00
N THR A 129 2.63 -0.93 2.35
CA THR A 129 1.84 -1.85 1.52
C THR A 129 1.42 -1.24 0.18
N VAL A 130 0.99 0.03 0.15
CA VAL A 130 0.59 0.70 -1.09
C VAL A 130 1.80 0.96 -1.99
N VAL A 131 2.96 1.28 -1.42
CA VAL A 131 4.25 1.39 -2.14
C VAL A 131 4.51 0.14 -2.96
N ASN A 132 4.38 -1.03 -2.32
CA ASN A 132 4.64 -2.31 -2.99
C ASN A 132 3.58 -2.63 -4.06
N ALA A 133 2.30 -2.36 -3.79
CA ALA A 133 1.24 -2.54 -4.78
C ALA A 133 1.49 -1.71 -6.05
N MET A 134 1.85 -0.43 -5.90
CA MET A 134 2.22 0.47 -7.00
C MET A 134 3.43 -0.05 -7.77
N SER A 135 4.49 -0.43 -7.04
CA SER A 135 5.76 -0.83 -7.63
C SER A 135 5.67 -2.15 -8.40
N PHE A 136 4.96 -3.16 -7.87
CA PHE A 136 4.70 -4.40 -8.60
C PHE A 136 3.84 -4.17 -9.86
N GLY A 137 2.83 -3.31 -9.76
CA GLY A 137 1.97 -2.96 -10.90
C GLY A 137 2.74 -2.22 -11.99
N VAL A 138 3.57 -1.24 -11.63
CA VAL A 138 4.40 -0.48 -12.59
C VAL A 138 5.49 -1.37 -13.20
N ARG A 139 6.11 -2.25 -12.40
CA ARG A 139 7.04 -3.24 -12.94
C ARG A 139 6.39 -4.10 -14.03
N HIS A 140 5.15 -4.59 -13.80
CA HIS A 140 4.42 -5.35 -14.81
C HIS A 140 4.12 -4.49 -16.04
N LEU A 141 3.65 -3.26 -15.82
CA LEU A 141 3.31 -2.35 -16.91
C LEU A 141 4.54 -2.03 -17.79
N ALA A 142 5.73 -1.95 -17.20
CA ALA A 142 6.99 -1.74 -17.91
C ALA A 142 7.37 -2.93 -18.82
N ASP A 143 6.90 -4.14 -18.49
CA ASP A 143 7.11 -5.35 -19.29
C ASP A 143 5.96 -5.62 -20.30
N ASP A 144 4.87 -4.81 -20.28
CA ASP A 144 3.67 -5.01 -21.13
C ASP A 144 3.29 -3.74 -21.92
N PRO A 145 3.94 -3.48 -23.06
CA PRO A 145 3.61 -2.36 -23.94
C PRO A 145 2.16 -2.38 -24.45
N ALA A 146 1.57 -3.56 -24.64
CA ALA A 146 0.19 -3.67 -25.11
C ALA A 146 -0.81 -3.16 -24.05
N LEU A 147 -0.56 -3.46 -22.78
CA LEU A 147 -1.35 -2.94 -21.68
C LEU A 147 -1.20 -1.42 -21.52
N GLN A 148 0.01 -0.86 -21.75
CA GLN A 148 0.21 0.61 -21.77
C GLN A 148 -0.66 1.28 -22.82
N VAL A 149 -0.70 0.73 -24.02
CA VAL A 149 -1.58 1.25 -25.09
C VAL A 149 -3.04 1.16 -24.68
N ARG A 150 -3.48 0.05 -24.10
CA ARG A 150 -4.86 -0.10 -23.62
C ARG A 150 -5.23 0.89 -22.52
N PHE A 151 -4.32 1.18 -21.57
CA PHE A 151 -4.57 2.20 -20.53
C PHE A 151 -4.83 3.58 -21.11
N LYS A 152 -4.19 3.91 -22.24
CA LYS A 152 -4.36 5.19 -22.95
C LYS A 152 -5.65 5.21 -23.80
N THR A 153 -5.94 4.12 -24.51
CA THR A 153 -7.08 4.05 -25.47
C THR A 153 -8.39 3.60 -24.83
N GLU A 154 -8.33 2.82 -23.76
CA GLU A 154 -9.45 2.24 -23.03
C GLU A 154 -9.31 2.49 -21.52
N PRO A 155 -9.38 3.74 -21.01
CA PRO A 155 -9.06 4.05 -19.61
C PRO A 155 -9.87 3.26 -18.57
N THR A 156 -11.07 2.78 -18.95
CA THR A 156 -11.92 1.97 -18.06
C THR A 156 -11.30 0.62 -17.71
N VAL A 157 -10.36 0.11 -18.52
CA VAL A 157 -9.66 -1.15 -18.25
C VAL A 157 -8.73 -1.03 -17.03
N ILE A 158 -8.32 0.19 -16.65
CA ILE A 158 -7.48 0.42 -15.47
C ILE A 158 -8.15 -0.12 -14.20
N LEU A 159 -9.47 0.00 -14.09
CA LEU A 159 -10.21 -0.49 -12.92
C LEU A 159 -10.08 -2.01 -12.73
N THR A 160 -10.24 -2.77 -13.82
CA THR A 160 -10.11 -4.23 -13.79
C THR A 160 -8.66 -4.68 -13.71
N ALA A 161 -7.74 -3.95 -14.36
CA ALA A 161 -6.30 -4.18 -14.28
C ALA A 161 -5.77 -4.00 -12.85
N VAL A 162 -6.26 -3.01 -12.10
CA VAL A 162 -5.90 -2.82 -10.67
C VAL A 162 -6.28 -4.05 -9.85
N GLU A 163 -7.47 -4.61 -10.03
CA GLU A 163 -7.86 -5.84 -9.33
C GLU A 163 -6.98 -7.03 -9.75
N GLU A 164 -6.62 -7.12 -11.02
CA GLU A 164 -5.74 -8.18 -11.51
C GLU A 164 -4.29 -8.03 -11.03
N PHE A 165 -3.76 -6.81 -10.91
CA PHE A 165 -2.47 -6.55 -10.25
C PHE A 165 -2.51 -7.01 -8.79
N LEU A 166 -3.56 -6.66 -8.05
CA LEU A 166 -3.75 -7.06 -6.67
C LEU A 166 -3.85 -8.58 -6.52
N ARG A 167 -4.51 -9.27 -7.44
CA ARG A 167 -4.57 -10.74 -7.46
C ARG A 167 -3.21 -11.37 -7.78
N ARG A 168 -2.60 -10.93 -8.88
CA ARG A 168 -1.40 -11.56 -9.45
C ARG A 168 -0.15 -11.33 -8.61
N TYR A 169 -0.06 -10.16 -7.98
CA TYR A 169 1.08 -9.67 -7.22
C TYR A 169 0.74 -9.40 -5.77
N ALA A 170 -0.10 -10.23 -5.16
CA ALA A 170 -0.30 -10.14 -3.71
C ALA A 170 1.04 -10.38 -2.99
N PHE A 171 1.40 -9.47 -2.10
CA PHE A 171 2.74 -9.40 -1.51
C PHE A 171 2.73 -9.51 0.02
N THR A 172 1.55 -9.46 0.64
CA THR A 172 1.43 -9.58 2.10
C THR A 172 1.18 -11.02 2.52
N ASN A 173 1.88 -11.43 3.56
CA ASN A 173 1.64 -12.67 4.26
C ASN A 173 1.23 -12.33 5.69
N THR A 174 0.32 -13.09 6.28
CA THR A 174 -0.13 -12.84 7.64
C THR A 174 -0.01 -14.09 8.50
N CYS A 175 0.15 -13.92 9.81
CA CYS A 175 0.22 -15.03 10.74
C CYS A 175 -1.00 -15.05 11.64
N ARG A 176 -1.31 -16.25 12.15
CA ARG A 176 -2.27 -16.48 13.23
C ARG A 176 -1.66 -17.42 14.25
N ILE A 177 -1.99 -17.20 15.51
CA ILE A 177 -1.64 -18.13 16.57
C ILE A 177 -2.85 -19.02 16.83
N VAL A 178 -2.61 -20.32 16.87
CA VAL A 178 -3.63 -21.32 17.21
C VAL A 178 -4.01 -21.16 18.68
N THR A 179 -5.28 -20.90 18.96
CA THR A 179 -5.77 -20.61 20.31
C THR A 179 -6.18 -21.88 21.10
N ARG A 180 -6.34 -22.99 20.41
CA ARG A 180 -6.65 -24.32 21.00
C ARG A 180 -6.29 -25.39 19.98
N ASP A 181 -6.05 -26.63 20.45
CA ASP A 181 -5.80 -27.75 19.56
C ASP A 181 -6.97 -27.93 18.57
N ALA A 182 -6.64 -28.18 17.31
CA ALA A 182 -7.61 -28.33 16.23
C ALA A 182 -7.05 -29.21 15.10
N ASP A 183 -7.93 -30.02 14.49
CA ASP A 183 -7.62 -30.75 13.27
C ASP A 183 -8.29 -30.09 12.08
N TYR A 184 -7.51 -29.80 11.04
CA TYR A 184 -8.00 -29.20 9.79
C TYR A 184 -7.23 -29.71 8.58
N GLY A 185 -7.95 -30.19 7.57
CA GLY A 185 -7.35 -30.66 6.32
C GLY A 185 -6.36 -31.82 6.49
N GLY A 186 -6.52 -32.66 7.53
CA GLY A 186 -5.62 -33.76 7.84
C GLY A 186 -4.35 -33.35 8.61
N VAL A 187 -4.26 -32.10 9.03
CA VAL A 187 -3.16 -31.56 9.84
C VAL A 187 -3.66 -31.30 11.25
N HIS A 188 -2.89 -31.76 12.25
CA HIS A 188 -3.11 -31.46 13.65
C HIS A 188 -2.36 -30.19 14.04
N PHE A 189 -3.08 -29.17 14.52
CA PHE A 189 -2.54 -27.90 15.03
C PHE A 189 -2.59 -27.92 16.56
N GLN A 190 -1.48 -27.55 17.19
CA GLN A 190 -1.41 -27.44 18.65
C GLN A 190 -1.65 -25.97 19.07
N GLN A 191 -2.18 -25.79 20.27
CA GLN A 191 -2.28 -24.45 20.87
C GLN A 191 -0.90 -23.80 20.95
N GLY A 192 -0.78 -22.56 20.45
CA GLY A 192 0.46 -21.82 20.39
C GLY A 192 1.20 -21.92 19.05
N ASP A 193 0.81 -22.84 18.17
CA ASP A 193 1.39 -22.92 16.82
C ASP A 193 1.17 -21.62 16.05
N MET A 194 2.17 -21.23 15.26
CA MET A 194 2.06 -20.12 14.33
C MET A 194 1.68 -20.64 12.93
N VAL A 195 0.52 -20.22 12.44
CA VAL A 195 0.06 -20.53 11.07
C VAL A 195 0.33 -19.34 10.16
N PHE A 196 1.13 -19.58 9.14
CA PHE A 196 1.46 -18.58 8.12
C PHE A 196 0.45 -18.65 6.98
N LEU A 197 -0.25 -17.55 6.74
CA LEU A 197 -1.25 -17.41 5.69
C LEU A 197 -0.60 -16.72 4.48
N ALA A 198 -0.19 -17.51 3.50
CA ALA A 198 0.40 -16.99 2.26
C ALA A 198 -0.71 -16.46 1.33
N LEU A 199 -1.12 -15.21 1.53
CA LEU A 199 -2.23 -14.60 0.77
C LEU A 199 -1.95 -14.52 -0.72
N ALA A 200 -0.67 -14.40 -1.12
CA ALA A 200 -0.25 -14.45 -2.51
C ALA A 200 -0.70 -15.74 -3.21
N LEU A 201 -0.56 -16.87 -2.55
CA LEU A 201 -0.93 -18.18 -3.12
C LEU A 201 -2.43 -18.31 -3.34
N ALA A 202 -3.27 -17.65 -2.53
CA ALA A 202 -4.71 -17.70 -2.71
C ALA A 202 -5.17 -17.09 -4.06
N GLY A 203 -4.49 -16.06 -4.54
CA GLY A 203 -4.74 -15.47 -5.86
C GLY A 203 -4.17 -16.30 -7.03
N LEU A 204 -3.26 -17.23 -6.73
CA LEU A 204 -2.58 -18.08 -7.72
C LEU A 204 -3.07 -19.53 -7.71
N ASP A 205 -4.14 -19.85 -7.00
CA ASP A 205 -4.71 -21.19 -6.91
C ASP A 205 -5.51 -21.54 -8.17
N GLU A 206 -5.02 -22.51 -8.94
CA GLU A 206 -5.65 -22.98 -10.19
C GLU A 206 -7.05 -23.53 -9.98
N ARG A 207 -7.40 -23.99 -8.75
CA ARG A 207 -8.75 -24.48 -8.41
C ARG A 207 -9.79 -23.36 -8.41
N THR A 208 -9.36 -22.11 -8.23
CA THR A 208 -10.24 -20.94 -8.16
C THR A 208 -10.00 -19.94 -9.28
N THR A 209 -8.81 -19.94 -9.87
CA THR A 209 -8.43 -19.00 -10.91
C THR A 209 -7.79 -19.76 -12.08
N PRO A 210 -8.50 -19.97 -13.19
CA PRO A 210 -7.91 -20.59 -14.39
C PRO A 210 -6.71 -19.77 -14.90
N ASP A 211 -5.63 -20.46 -15.27
CA ASP A 211 -4.37 -19.85 -15.72
C ASP A 211 -3.90 -18.69 -14.81
N PRO A 212 -3.60 -18.98 -13.53
CA PRO A 212 -3.45 -17.93 -12.51
C PRO A 212 -2.18 -17.11 -12.67
N LEU A 213 -1.18 -17.60 -13.41
CA LEU A 213 0.07 -16.88 -13.67
C LEU A 213 -0.06 -15.88 -14.81
N ARG A 214 -1.03 -16.07 -15.72
CA ARG A 214 -1.32 -15.13 -16.77
C ARG A 214 -1.98 -13.89 -16.19
N PHE A 215 -1.47 -12.71 -16.53
CA PHE A 215 -2.14 -11.45 -16.28
C PHE A 215 -3.26 -11.25 -17.32
N ASP A 216 -4.44 -10.91 -16.87
CA ASP A 216 -5.59 -10.69 -17.73
C ASP A 216 -6.44 -9.54 -17.20
N ALA A 217 -6.27 -8.35 -17.79
CA ALA A 217 -6.99 -7.13 -17.38
C ALA A 217 -8.53 -7.24 -17.57
N ASP A 218 -8.99 -8.21 -18.36
CA ASP A 218 -10.42 -8.45 -18.60
C ASP A 218 -10.98 -9.61 -17.77
N ARG A 219 -10.17 -10.18 -16.88
CA ARG A 219 -10.59 -11.32 -16.04
C ARG A 219 -11.80 -10.96 -15.20
N LYS A 220 -12.85 -11.80 -15.35
CA LYS A 220 -14.10 -11.66 -14.59
C LYS A 220 -14.10 -12.54 -13.34
N GLY A 221 -14.89 -12.14 -12.34
CA GLY A 221 -15.08 -12.94 -11.14
C GLY A 221 -13.83 -12.98 -10.24
N LEU A 222 -13.02 -11.95 -10.25
CA LEU A 222 -11.80 -11.84 -9.44
C LEU A 222 -12.10 -11.99 -7.95
N ALA A 223 -11.76 -13.16 -7.40
CA ALA A 223 -11.83 -13.43 -5.97
C ALA A 223 -10.42 -13.62 -5.41
N HIS A 224 -9.74 -12.52 -5.09
CA HIS A 224 -8.43 -12.59 -4.44
C HIS A 224 -8.51 -12.30 -2.95
N LYS A 225 -7.48 -12.70 -2.20
CA LYS A 225 -7.38 -12.53 -0.74
C LYS A 225 -6.32 -11.51 -0.33
N THR A 226 -5.85 -10.68 -1.26
CA THR A 226 -4.82 -9.66 -1.04
C THR A 226 -5.14 -8.74 0.14
N PHE A 227 -6.41 -8.42 0.32
CA PHE A 227 -6.88 -7.61 1.45
C PHE A 227 -7.37 -8.45 2.65
N GLY A 228 -7.03 -9.74 2.69
CA GLY A 228 -7.51 -10.64 3.74
C GLY A 228 -9.01 -10.91 3.69
N GLY A 229 -9.60 -11.18 4.85
CA GLY A 229 -11.03 -11.48 4.99
C GLY A 229 -11.49 -11.51 6.43
N GLY A 230 -12.83 -11.56 6.62
CA GLY A 230 -13.44 -11.58 7.95
C GLY A 230 -13.19 -10.29 8.74
N PRO A 231 -13.16 -10.37 10.08
CA PRO A 231 -12.98 -9.19 10.94
C PRO A 231 -11.67 -8.44 10.71
N HIS A 232 -10.65 -9.10 10.15
CA HIS A 232 -9.35 -8.52 9.85
C HIS A 232 -9.20 -8.07 8.38
N GLN A 233 -10.28 -7.96 7.63
CA GLN A 233 -10.20 -7.43 6.27
C GLN A 233 -9.61 -6.02 6.29
N CYS A 234 -8.70 -5.73 5.35
CA CYS A 234 -8.02 -4.45 5.25
C CYS A 234 -9.01 -3.27 5.25
N ALA A 235 -8.86 -2.37 6.23
CA ALA A 235 -9.69 -1.15 6.33
C ALA A 235 -9.40 -0.19 5.17
N GLY A 236 -8.14 -0.13 4.70
CA GLY A 236 -7.67 0.74 3.62
C GLY A 236 -7.95 0.24 2.20
N ARG A 237 -8.59 -0.93 2.01
CA ARG A 237 -8.78 -1.56 0.69
C ARG A 237 -9.40 -0.67 -0.39
N HIS A 238 -10.25 0.27 -0.01
CA HIS A 238 -10.87 1.20 -0.95
C HIS A 238 -9.93 2.35 -1.31
N LEU A 239 -9.18 2.85 -0.33
CA LEU A 239 -8.17 3.89 -0.54
C LEU A 239 -7.06 3.38 -1.46
N ALA A 240 -6.50 2.20 -1.18
CA ALA A 240 -5.46 1.59 -2.01
C ALA A 240 -5.86 1.45 -3.48
N ARG A 241 -7.12 1.05 -3.75
CA ARG A 241 -7.65 0.98 -5.12
C ARG A 241 -7.72 2.35 -5.80
N ILE A 242 -8.12 3.38 -5.06
CA ILE A 242 -8.18 4.76 -5.57
C ILE A 242 -6.77 5.25 -5.91
N GLU A 243 -5.81 5.03 -5.02
CA GLU A 243 -4.42 5.43 -5.23
C GLU A 243 -3.80 4.73 -6.44
N LEU A 244 -3.98 3.41 -6.57
CA LEU A 244 -3.50 2.63 -7.72
C LEU A 244 -4.17 3.10 -9.01
N ARG A 245 -5.48 3.27 -9.02
CA ARG A 245 -6.21 3.74 -10.19
C ARG A 245 -5.70 5.09 -10.67
N ILE A 246 -5.60 6.07 -9.77
CA ILE A 246 -5.15 7.42 -10.10
C ILE A 246 -3.71 7.41 -10.60
N LEU A 247 -2.83 6.64 -9.97
CA LEU A 247 -1.45 6.49 -10.42
C LEU A 247 -1.40 6.00 -11.88
N PHE A 248 -2.10 4.92 -12.21
CA PHE A 248 -2.09 4.37 -13.57
C PHE A 248 -2.78 5.28 -14.58
N GLU A 249 -3.84 5.99 -14.19
CA GLU A 249 -4.50 7.00 -15.03
C GLU A 249 -3.51 8.13 -15.40
N GLU A 250 -2.77 8.65 -14.41
CA GLU A 250 -1.85 9.76 -14.66
C GLU A 250 -0.58 9.32 -15.39
N LEU A 251 -0.03 8.15 -15.09
CA LEU A 251 1.07 7.58 -15.86
C LEU A 251 0.67 7.39 -17.34
N ALA A 252 -0.50 6.80 -17.62
CA ALA A 252 -0.98 6.58 -18.98
C ALA A 252 -1.19 7.88 -19.77
N LYS A 253 -1.54 8.98 -19.11
CA LYS A 253 -1.71 10.30 -19.73
C LYS A 253 -0.37 10.99 -20.01
N ARG A 254 0.61 10.77 -19.16
CA ARG A 254 1.81 11.61 -19.11
C ARG A 254 3.07 10.93 -19.63
N THR A 255 3.06 9.59 -19.75
CA THR A 255 4.20 8.80 -20.20
C THR A 255 3.83 7.88 -21.35
N VAL A 256 4.83 7.58 -22.18
CA VAL A 256 4.79 6.53 -23.20
C VAL A 256 6.09 5.73 -23.13
N ASN A 257 6.07 4.52 -23.69
CA ASN A 257 7.27 3.66 -23.75
C ASN A 257 7.89 3.38 -22.36
N LEU A 258 7.05 3.29 -21.32
CA LEU A 258 7.53 2.90 -19.99
C LEU A 258 8.18 1.52 -20.05
N ARG A 259 9.42 1.43 -19.59
CA ARG A 259 10.22 0.19 -19.63
C ARG A 259 11.18 0.13 -18.45
N LEU A 260 11.67 -1.06 -18.13
CA LEU A 260 12.77 -1.18 -17.17
C LEU A 260 14.03 -0.55 -17.76
N LYS A 261 14.78 0.15 -16.92
CA LYS A 261 16.03 0.80 -17.35
C LYS A 261 17.07 -0.23 -17.78
N ALA A 262 17.61 -0.04 -18.98
CA ALA A 262 18.63 -0.95 -19.52
C ALA A 262 19.88 -1.01 -18.62
N GLY A 263 20.33 -2.23 -18.31
CA GLY A 263 21.50 -2.44 -17.45
C GLY A 263 21.28 -2.27 -15.95
N ALA A 264 20.05 -1.96 -15.51
CA ALA A 264 19.67 -1.87 -14.12
C ALA A 264 18.52 -2.86 -13.82
N ALA A 265 18.68 -3.69 -12.80
CA ALA A 265 17.67 -4.66 -12.42
C ALA A 265 16.90 -4.16 -11.18
N PRO A 266 15.58 -4.37 -11.13
CA PRO A 266 14.81 -4.17 -9.91
C PRO A 266 15.33 -5.03 -8.77
N THR A 267 15.33 -4.50 -7.55
CA THR A 267 15.69 -5.24 -6.34
C THR A 267 14.46 -5.54 -5.48
N PHE A 268 14.48 -6.70 -4.83
CA PHE A 268 13.35 -7.20 -4.07
C PHE A 268 13.80 -7.69 -2.70
N ARG A 269 12.93 -7.54 -1.71
CA ARG A 269 13.11 -8.11 -0.38
C ARG A 269 11.97 -9.09 -0.09
N ALA A 270 12.34 -10.29 0.32
CA ALA A 270 11.38 -11.28 0.83
C ALA A 270 11.11 -11.03 2.33
N GLY A 271 9.91 -11.38 2.78
CA GLY A 271 9.54 -11.24 4.18
C GLY A 271 8.05 -11.36 4.42
N PHE A 272 7.62 -10.83 5.55
CA PHE A 272 6.20 -10.72 5.90
C PHE A 272 5.44 -9.89 4.85
N VAL A 273 6.07 -8.83 4.38
CA VAL A 273 5.72 -8.09 3.18
C VAL A 273 6.84 -8.30 2.17
N MET A 274 6.51 -8.84 1.01
CA MET A 274 7.44 -8.88 -0.12
C MET A 274 7.51 -7.47 -0.72
N ALA A 275 8.70 -6.90 -0.80
CA ALA A 275 8.89 -5.52 -1.20
C ALA A 275 9.68 -5.40 -2.50
N VAL A 276 9.37 -4.36 -3.26
CA VAL A 276 10.22 -3.82 -4.33
C VAL A 276 11.04 -2.69 -3.71
N GLU A 277 12.35 -2.87 -3.58
CA GLU A 277 13.23 -1.89 -2.92
C GLU A 277 13.75 -0.83 -3.89
N SER A 278 13.92 -1.21 -5.16
CA SER A 278 14.33 -0.33 -6.24
C SER A 278 13.68 -0.78 -7.54
N LEU A 279 13.17 0.17 -8.30
CA LEU A 279 12.56 -0.07 -9.61
C LEU A 279 13.04 1.00 -10.61
N PRO A 280 14.22 0.81 -11.19
CA PRO A 280 14.73 1.71 -12.22
C PRO A 280 13.89 1.59 -13.50
N VAL A 281 13.30 2.69 -13.93
CA VAL A 281 12.48 2.77 -15.15
C VAL A 281 12.93 3.91 -16.04
N GLU A 282 12.65 3.77 -17.34
CA GLU A 282 12.76 4.79 -18.36
C GLU A 282 11.39 4.97 -19.04
N PHE A 283 11.12 6.17 -19.50
CA PHE A 283 9.89 6.52 -20.21
C PHE A 283 10.11 7.77 -21.06
N ASP A 284 9.23 8.00 -22.01
CA ASP A 284 9.19 9.25 -22.75
C ASP A 284 7.98 10.07 -22.27
N ALA A 285 8.06 11.40 -22.28
CA ALA A 285 6.92 12.29 -22.04
C ALA A 285 5.87 12.11 -23.16
N ALA A 286 4.56 12.08 -22.79
CA ALA A 286 3.46 11.85 -23.75
C ALA A 286 2.99 13.13 -24.44
#